data_54181df00b3481bc79c75eb3ec7a7fa3
#
_entry.id   54181df00b3481bc79c75eb3ec7a7fa3
#
_cell.length_a   1.000
_cell.length_b   1.000
_cell.length_c   1.000
_cell.angle_alpha   90.00
_cell.angle_beta   90.00
_cell.angle_gamma   90.00
#
_symmetry.space_group_name_H-M   'P 1'
#
loop_
_entity.id
_entity.type
_entity.pdbx_description
1 polymer ?
#
loop_
_entity_poly.entity_id
_entity_poly.type
_entity_poly.pdbx_seq_one_letter_code
_entity_poly.pdbx_strand_id
1 'polypeptide(L)'
;MCIRDRGKVLKIYKDHLGYPTFGIGHLITEDDPEHGSRVGTKVSEERCDEAFDQDVKSVIADCNILYDDFGGLPEEVQLILANMMFNMGRTRLSKFKNMNAAVEEGDWSRAANEMVNSRWYDQVRNRARRLVERMRNV
;
A
#
# COMPACT_ATOMS: atom_id res chain seq x y z
N MET A 1 3.68 9.92 8.06
CA MET A 1 2.35 9.28 7.93
C MET A 1 2.48 7.78 8.07
N CYS A 2 1.68 7.20 8.91
CA CYS A 2 1.61 5.75 9.12
C CYS A 2 0.49 5.15 8.27
N ILE A 3 0.58 3.86 7.94
CA ILE A 3 -0.50 3.15 7.24
C ILE A 3 -1.82 3.23 8.05
N ARG A 4 -1.75 3.22 9.37
CA ARG A 4 -2.92 3.34 10.25
C ARG A 4 -3.71 4.63 10.09
N ASP A 5 -3.10 5.68 9.52
CA ASP A 5 -3.78 6.97 9.29
C ASP A 5 -4.88 6.89 8.23
N ARG A 6 -5.02 5.76 7.55
CA ARG A 6 -6.05 5.52 6.53
C ARG A 6 -7.46 5.46 7.08
N GLY A 7 -7.61 5.22 8.39
CA GLY A 7 -8.89 5.00 9.02
C GLY A 7 -9.31 3.52 8.98
N LYS A 8 -10.21 3.18 9.88
CA LYS A 8 -10.67 1.81 10.07
C LYS A 8 -12.17 1.73 9.78
N VAL A 9 -12.59 0.84 8.89
CA VAL A 9 -13.99 0.62 8.54
C VAL A 9 -14.43 -0.73 9.10
N LEU A 10 -15.39 -0.73 10.02
CA LEU A 10 -15.85 -1.93 10.74
C LEU A 10 -16.98 -2.66 10.00
N LYS A 11 -16.89 -2.67 8.68
CA LYS A 11 -17.82 -3.39 7.82
C LYS A 11 -17.19 -3.65 6.45
N ILE A 12 -17.75 -4.61 5.72
CA ILE A 12 -17.29 -4.90 4.36
C ILE A 12 -17.82 -3.80 3.42
N TYR A 13 -16.92 -3.24 2.62
CA TYR A 13 -17.24 -2.24 1.61
C TYR A 13 -16.47 -2.55 0.33
N LYS A 14 -16.86 -1.92 -0.77
CA LYS A 14 -16.10 -2.03 -2.03
C LYS A 14 -15.05 -0.92 -2.08
N ASP A 15 -13.82 -1.29 -2.42
CA ASP A 15 -12.75 -0.32 -2.62
C ASP A 15 -12.95 0.44 -3.95
N HIS A 16 -12.02 1.32 -4.30
CA HIS A 16 -12.09 2.12 -5.52
C HIS A 16 -12.06 1.27 -6.81
N LEU A 17 -11.61 0.03 -6.73
CA LEU A 17 -11.60 -0.93 -7.84
C LEU A 17 -12.80 -1.89 -7.80
N GLY A 18 -13.69 -1.77 -6.80
CA GLY A 18 -14.88 -2.60 -6.67
C GLY A 18 -14.66 -3.93 -5.95
N TYR A 19 -13.51 -4.12 -5.30
CA TYR A 19 -13.22 -5.35 -4.56
C TYR A 19 -13.72 -5.28 -3.11
N PRO A 20 -14.23 -6.41 -2.55
CA PRO A 20 -14.66 -6.43 -1.15
C PRO A 20 -13.48 -6.23 -0.21
N THR A 21 -13.64 -5.33 0.74
CA THR A 21 -12.58 -4.85 1.61
C THR A 21 -13.16 -4.54 2.99
N PHE A 22 -12.35 -4.61 4.04
CA PHE A 22 -12.75 -4.12 5.37
C PHE A 22 -11.54 -3.61 6.15
N GLY A 23 -11.81 -2.99 7.30
CA GLY A 23 -10.77 -2.53 8.21
C GLY A 23 -9.94 -1.40 7.62
N ILE A 24 -8.64 -1.56 7.63
CA ILE A 24 -7.68 -0.57 7.11
C ILE A 24 -7.22 -1.04 5.72
N GLY A 25 -8.17 -1.12 4.79
CA GLY A 25 -7.88 -1.49 3.41
C GLY A 25 -7.52 -2.97 3.20
N HIS A 26 -7.97 -3.87 4.08
CA HIS A 26 -7.73 -5.30 3.91
C HIS A 26 -8.61 -5.87 2.79
N LEU A 27 -7.99 -6.31 1.70
CA LEU A 27 -8.68 -6.97 0.60
C LEU A 27 -9.06 -8.40 1.03
N ILE A 28 -10.35 -8.73 0.93
CA ILE A 28 -10.83 -10.08 1.29
C ILE A 28 -10.37 -11.07 0.23
N THR A 29 -9.72 -12.15 0.67
CA THR A 29 -9.25 -13.25 -0.18
C THR A 29 -9.98 -14.54 0.16
N GLU A 30 -9.76 -15.59 -0.65
CA GLU A 30 -10.35 -16.91 -0.42
C GLU A 30 -9.97 -17.50 0.94
N ASP A 31 -8.82 -17.10 1.49
CA ASP A 31 -8.34 -17.58 2.78
C ASP A 31 -9.00 -16.87 3.97
N ASP A 32 -9.74 -15.79 3.75
CA ASP A 32 -10.37 -15.03 4.80
C ASP A 32 -11.74 -15.61 5.17
N PRO A 33 -12.09 -15.61 6.48
CA PRO A 33 -13.43 -16.06 6.91
C PRO A 33 -14.56 -15.23 6.29
N GLU A 34 -14.28 -13.97 5.94
CA GLU A 34 -15.25 -13.05 5.34
C GLU A 34 -15.52 -13.30 3.87
N HIS A 35 -14.77 -14.22 3.23
CA HIS A 35 -14.95 -14.51 1.81
C HIS A 35 -16.39 -14.95 1.51
N GLY A 36 -16.99 -14.31 0.52
CA GLY A 36 -18.38 -14.58 0.14
C GLY A 36 -19.44 -13.82 0.96
N SER A 37 -19.04 -13.06 1.97
CA SER A 37 -19.95 -12.22 2.74
C SER A 37 -20.37 -11.00 1.92
N ARG A 38 -21.59 -10.50 2.22
CA ARG A 38 -22.14 -9.34 1.49
C ARG A 38 -21.50 -8.04 1.95
N VAL A 39 -21.42 -7.08 1.03
CA VAL A 39 -21.05 -5.69 1.35
C VAL A 39 -22.02 -5.17 2.43
N GLY A 40 -21.50 -4.50 3.44
CA GLY A 40 -22.26 -4.00 4.57
C GLY A 40 -22.24 -4.93 5.79
N THR A 41 -21.76 -6.17 5.65
CA THR A 41 -21.59 -7.09 6.77
C THR A 41 -20.61 -6.49 7.79
N LYS A 42 -21.02 -6.46 9.06
CA LYS A 42 -20.17 -5.92 10.13
C LYS A 42 -18.98 -6.80 10.41
N VAL A 43 -17.84 -6.17 10.67
CA VAL A 43 -16.58 -6.83 11.05
C VAL A 43 -16.13 -6.25 12.38
N SER A 44 -15.72 -7.10 13.33
CA SER A 44 -15.27 -6.63 14.64
C SER A 44 -13.97 -5.82 14.54
N GLU A 45 -13.76 -4.92 15.50
CA GLU A 45 -12.53 -4.14 15.57
C GLU A 45 -11.31 -5.05 15.74
N GLU A 46 -11.44 -6.10 16.56
CA GLU A 46 -10.37 -7.09 16.76
C GLU A 46 -9.98 -7.78 15.46
N ARG A 47 -10.96 -8.17 14.65
CA ARG A 47 -10.71 -8.78 13.34
C ARG A 47 -10.02 -7.80 12.38
N CYS A 48 -10.43 -6.54 12.40
CA CYS A 48 -9.79 -5.49 11.59
C CYS A 48 -8.33 -5.30 11.97
N ASP A 49 -8.02 -5.27 13.26
CA ASP A 49 -6.66 -5.13 13.75
C ASP A 49 -5.80 -6.35 13.42
N GLU A 50 -6.36 -7.55 13.56
CA GLU A 50 -5.67 -8.79 13.18
C GLU A 50 -5.32 -8.81 11.69
N ALA A 51 -6.29 -8.47 10.83
CA ALA A 51 -6.07 -8.41 9.39
C ALA A 51 -5.02 -7.35 9.03
N PHE A 52 -5.05 -6.20 9.70
CA PHE A 52 -4.06 -5.15 9.49
C PHE A 52 -2.64 -5.62 9.84
N ASP A 53 -2.49 -6.29 10.99
CA ASP A 53 -1.18 -6.79 11.42
C ASP A 53 -0.63 -7.84 10.44
N GLN A 54 -1.48 -8.71 9.93
CA GLN A 54 -1.10 -9.68 8.90
C GLN A 54 -0.70 -8.98 7.61
N ASP A 55 -1.44 -7.96 7.19
CA ASP A 55 -1.16 -7.20 5.98
C ASP A 55 0.17 -6.46 6.08
N VAL A 56 0.48 -5.87 7.24
CA VAL A 56 1.77 -5.20 7.48
C VAL A 56 2.93 -6.17 7.34
N LYS A 57 2.81 -7.37 7.91
CA LYS A 57 3.86 -8.40 7.77
C LYS A 57 4.05 -8.81 6.32
N SER A 58 2.96 -8.99 5.58
CA SER A 58 3.02 -9.33 4.15
C SER A 58 3.65 -8.21 3.34
N VAL A 59 3.30 -6.96 3.64
CA VAL A 59 3.86 -5.77 2.96
C VAL A 59 5.36 -5.70 3.17
N ILE A 60 5.84 -5.87 4.39
CA ILE A 60 7.29 -5.84 4.69
C ILE A 60 8.01 -6.96 3.96
N ALA A 61 7.46 -8.18 3.98
CA ALA A 61 8.05 -9.31 3.26
C ALA A 61 8.13 -9.04 1.76
N ASP A 62 7.07 -8.50 1.16
CA ASP A 62 7.02 -8.18 -0.27
C ASP A 62 8.01 -7.07 -0.64
N CYS A 63 8.17 -6.05 0.22
CA CYS A 63 9.16 -5.01 0.00
C CYS A 63 10.58 -5.57 0.02
N ASN A 64 10.87 -6.51 0.92
CA ASN A 64 12.19 -7.16 0.96
C ASN A 64 12.45 -8.06 -0.25
N ILE A 65 11.41 -8.58 -0.87
CA ILE A 65 11.54 -9.35 -2.11
C ILE A 65 11.80 -8.43 -3.30
N LEU A 66 11.07 -7.31 -3.38
CA LEU A 66 11.13 -6.40 -4.52
C LEU A 66 12.39 -5.52 -4.52
N TYR A 67 12.86 -5.11 -3.34
CA TYR A 67 14.04 -4.25 -3.18
C TYR A 67 15.12 -5.00 -2.41
N ASP A 68 16.32 -5.13 -3.00
CA ASP A 68 17.41 -5.94 -2.45
C ASP A 68 17.86 -5.47 -1.07
N ASP A 69 17.87 -4.17 -0.83
CA ASP A 69 18.32 -3.58 0.43
C ASP A 69 17.24 -2.66 1.01
N PHE A 70 16.03 -3.16 1.12
CA PHE A 70 14.91 -2.38 1.62
C PHE A 70 15.20 -1.80 3.00
N GLY A 71 15.76 -2.58 3.90
CA GLY A 71 16.11 -2.15 5.26
C GLY A 71 17.20 -1.09 5.31
N GLY A 72 18.03 -0.98 4.27
CA GLY A 72 19.07 0.03 4.16
C GLY A 72 18.61 1.35 3.55
N LEU A 73 17.38 1.41 3.04
CA LEU A 73 16.81 2.65 2.49
C LEU A 73 16.50 3.64 3.62
N PRO A 74 16.48 4.96 3.33
CA PRO A 74 16.02 5.93 4.32
C PRO A 74 14.64 5.54 4.86
N GLU A 75 14.41 5.76 6.15
CA GLU A 75 13.14 5.38 6.79
C GLU A 75 11.93 5.95 6.06
N GLU A 76 12.01 7.20 5.63
CA GLU A 76 10.94 7.87 4.88
C GLU A 76 10.62 7.11 3.59
N VAL A 77 11.64 6.66 2.86
CA VAL A 77 11.47 5.88 1.64
C VAL A 77 10.83 4.53 1.94
N GLN A 78 11.26 3.86 3.01
CA GLN A 78 10.65 2.61 3.43
C GLN A 78 9.15 2.78 3.69
N LEU A 79 8.75 3.84 4.38
CA LEU A 79 7.34 4.14 4.68
C LEU A 79 6.54 4.40 3.40
N ILE A 80 7.09 5.15 2.46
CA ILE A 80 6.43 5.45 1.18
C ILE A 80 6.20 4.17 0.38
N LEU A 81 7.23 3.34 0.25
CA LEU A 81 7.14 2.09 -0.51
C LEU A 81 6.19 1.11 0.17
N ALA A 82 6.19 1.05 1.50
CA ALA A 82 5.25 0.21 2.25
C ALA A 82 3.80 0.66 2.02
N ASN A 83 3.54 1.97 1.98
CA ASN A 83 2.21 2.51 1.66
C ASN A 83 1.77 2.12 0.25
N MET A 84 2.65 2.23 -0.73
CA MET A 84 2.36 1.83 -2.11
C MET A 84 2.11 0.32 -2.20
N MET A 85 2.94 -0.48 -1.54
CA MET A 85 2.80 -1.93 -1.50
C MET A 85 1.47 -2.34 -0.87
N PHE A 86 1.08 -1.69 0.23
CA PHE A 86 -0.21 -1.94 0.89
C PHE A 86 -1.38 -1.63 -0.04
N ASN A 87 -1.26 -0.57 -0.83
CA ASN A 87 -2.31 -0.13 -1.77
C ASN A 87 -2.48 -1.06 -2.95
N MET A 88 -1.39 -1.44 -3.59
CA MET A 88 -1.44 -2.06 -4.91
C MET A 88 -0.90 -3.48 -4.99
N GLY A 89 -0.13 -3.92 -3.97
CA GLY A 89 0.48 -5.24 -3.97
C GLY A 89 1.76 -5.33 -4.80
N ARG A 90 2.49 -6.44 -4.62
CA ARG A 90 3.81 -6.64 -5.22
C ARG A 90 3.77 -6.68 -6.75
N THR A 91 2.79 -7.35 -7.33
CA THR A 91 2.70 -7.49 -8.78
C THR A 91 2.60 -6.13 -9.47
N ARG A 92 1.75 -5.24 -8.98
CA ARG A 92 1.61 -3.89 -9.55
C ARG A 92 2.82 -3.03 -9.28
N LEU A 93 3.34 -3.06 -8.04
CA LEU A 93 4.49 -2.23 -7.68
C LEU A 93 5.74 -2.66 -8.46
N SER A 94 5.89 -3.94 -8.78
CA SER A 94 7.00 -4.44 -9.59
C SER A 94 7.00 -3.87 -11.01
N LYS A 95 5.86 -3.43 -11.50
CA LYS A 95 5.73 -2.82 -12.84
C LYS A 95 6.22 -1.38 -12.90
N PHE A 96 6.46 -0.75 -11.75
CA PHE A 96 7.04 0.59 -11.66
C PHE A 96 8.55 0.54 -11.88
N LYS A 97 8.98 -0.01 -13.01
CA LYS A 97 10.39 -0.32 -13.29
C LYS A 97 11.30 0.90 -13.17
N ASN A 98 10.91 2.04 -13.73
CA ASN A 98 11.72 3.25 -13.69
C ASN A 98 11.81 3.84 -12.29
N MET A 99 10.68 3.83 -11.55
CA MET A 99 10.68 4.27 -10.16
C MET A 99 11.57 3.36 -9.31
N ASN A 100 11.42 2.05 -9.45
CA ASN A 100 12.21 1.09 -8.68
C ASN A 100 13.71 1.21 -8.99
N ALA A 101 14.09 1.44 -10.23
CA ALA A 101 15.48 1.71 -10.62
C ALA A 101 16.00 2.98 -9.96
N ALA A 102 15.19 4.05 -9.94
CA ALA A 102 15.57 5.30 -9.28
C ALA A 102 15.75 5.11 -7.78
N VAL A 103 14.90 4.32 -7.14
CA VAL A 103 15.01 3.99 -5.71
C VAL A 103 16.34 3.25 -5.43
N GLU A 104 16.68 2.27 -6.26
CA GLU A 104 17.93 1.51 -6.12
C GLU A 104 19.16 2.41 -6.29
N GLU A 105 19.07 3.43 -7.14
CA GLU A 105 20.14 4.39 -7.38
C GLU A 105 20.19 5.51 -6.33
N GLY A 106 19.20 5.63 -5.48
CA GLY A 106 19.06 6.73 -4.51
C GLY A 106 18.65 8.05 -5.14
N ASP A 107 18.04 8.02 -6.31
CA ASP A 107 17.55 9.21 -7.02
C ASP A 107 16.08 9.47 -6.68
N TRP A 108 15.86 10.13 -5.56
CA TRP A 108 14.53 10.35 -5.00
C TRP A 108 13.66 11.27 -5.85
N SER A 109 14.27 12.28 -6.47
CA SER A 109 13.55 13.21 -7.37
C SER A 109 13.01 12.49 -8.59
N ARG A 110 13.82 11.62 -9.20
CA ARG A 110 13.40 10.80 -10.34
C ARG A 110 12.32 9.82 -9.93
N ALA A 111 12.48 9.17 -8.76
CA ALA A 111 11.47 8.26 -8.23
C ALA A 111 10.13 8.98 -8.07
N ALA A 112 10.11 10.19 -7.51
CA ALA A 112 8.89 10.98 -7.37
C ALA A 112 8.25 11.32 -8.72
N ASN A 113 9.05 11.67 -9.72
CA ASN A 113 8.54 11.96 -11.06
C ASN A 113 7.89 10.75 -11.71
N GLU A 114 8.47 9.57 -11.52
CA GLU A 114 7.90 8.31 -12.04
C GLU A 114 6.60 7.93 -11.31
N MET A 115 6.48 8.27 -10.03
CA MET A 115 5.24 8.09 -9.27
C MET A 115 4.11 8.91 -9.88
N VAL A 116 4.37 10.16 -10.28
CA VAL A 116 3.38 11.04 -10.91
C VAL A 116 2.93 10.47 -12.25
N ASN A 117 3.82 9.87 -13.01
CA ASN A 117 3.55 9.31 -14.33
C ASN A 117 2.94 7.91 -14.28
N SER A 118 1.98 7.67 -13.37
CA SER A 118 1.39 6.37 -13.19
C SER A 118 -0.13 6.44 -13.07
N ARG A 119 -0.80 5.33 -13.40
CA ARG A 119 -2.25 5.22 -13.20
C ARG A 119 -2.61 5.26 -11.71
N TRP A 120 -1.75 4.75 -10.88
CA TRP A 120 -1.93 4.80 -9.42
C TRP A 120 -2.08 6.24 -8.94
N TYR A 121 -1.26 7.17 -9.45
CA TYR A 121 -1.36 8.58 -9.09
C TYR A 121 -2.75 9.15 -9.43
N ASP A 122 -3.27 8.80 -10.61
CA ASP A 122 -4.59 9.26 -11.04
C ASP A 122 -5.73 8.65 -10.22
N GLN A 123 -5.59 7.38 -9.81
CA GLN A 123 -6.62 6.64 -9.07
C GLN A 123 -6.74 7.08 -7.62
N VAL A 124 -5.62 7.39 -6.96
CA VAL A 124 -5.58 7.71 -5.52
C VAL A 124 -4.98 9.09 -5.27
N ARG A 125 -5.31 10.04 -6.11
CA ARG A 125 -4.70 11.35 -6.25
C ARG A 125 -4.22 12.03 -4.96
N ASN A 126 -5.08 12.19 -3.95
CA ASN A 126 -4.70 12.90 -2.72
C ASN A 126 -3.61 12.17 -1.92
N ARG A 127 -3.73 10.86 -1.80
CA ARG A 127 -2.74 10.03 -1.09
C ARG A 127 -1.43 9.98 -1.87
N ALA A 128 -1.53 9.79 -3.19
CA ALA A 128 -0.37 9.73 -4.06
C ALA A 128 0.42 11.05 -4.01
N ARG A 129 -0.28 12.18 -4.04
CA ARG A 129 0.37 13.51 -3.96
C ARG A 129 1.21 13.65 -2.71
N ARG A 130 0.68 13.24 -1.55
CA ARG A 130 1.43 13.30 -0.29
C ARG A 130 2.67 12.43 -0.33
N LEU A 131 2.55 11.23 -0.86
CA LEU A 131 3.69 10.31 -0.97
C LEU A 131 4.74 10.84 -1.94
N VAL A 132 4.31 11.43 -3.06
CA VAL A 132 5.22 12.05 -4.04
C VAL A 132 6.01 13.19 -3.40
N GLU A 133 5.35 14.08 -2.67
CA GLU A 133 6.01 15.18 -1.99
C GLU A 133 7.03 14.67 -0.97
N ARG A 134 6.69 13.65 -0.20
CA ARG A 134 7.59 13.04 0.77
C ARG A 134 8.81 12.42 0.09
N MET A 135 8.61 11.77 -1.06
CA MET A 135 9.71 11.20 -1.83
C MET A 135 10.66 12.28 -2.35
N ARG A 136 10.12 13.42 -2.81
CA ARG A 136 10.94 14.54 -3.29
C ARG A 136 11.78 15.19 -2.20
N ASN A 137 11.30 15.15 -0.98
CA ASN A 137 11.94 15.81 0.16
C ASN A 137 12.86 14.89 0.97
N VAL A 138 13.14 13.70 0.49
CA VAL A 138 14.04 12.74 1.15
C VAL A 138 15.50 13.24 1.25
#